data_282b128f98043fe5bd4fc0ea991d9226
#
_entry.id   282b128f98043fe5bd4fc0ea991d9226
#
_cell.length_a   1.000
_cell.length_b   1.000
_cell.length_c   1.000
_cell.angle_alpha   90.00
_cell.angle_beta   90.00
_cell.angle_gamma   90.00
#
_symmetry.space_group_name_H-M   'P 1'
#
loop_
_entity.id
_entity.type
_entity.pdbx_description
1 polymer ?
#
loop_
_entity_poly.entity_id
_entity_poly.type
_entity_poly.pdbx_seq_one_letter_code
_entity_poly.pdbx_strand_id
1 'polypeptide(L)'
;LKYWIRDYAGNYVVNESRSLTIEAGQLQVYPIEFTPESEREIYFVEASIEDETGKEQVFHRTNLGLLPPHEFTSTPDENIMGLSAYWAIPDSTELKRLLNRMGVRWVRNGINSSFKNIEAMYHNNIDWTKKWTDTERDKQIRTCFQEMVKNGNKIWEFGNELNMSSPDIGGAGEGIGKALLAEPYVKWLKAIRKIQSEKTEWQKIKIISFGFAGTDEVFLEKLVTLGGWELLDGIALHPGRGNFTPDYPVTVPWNEFEKPSSGYQYWNYYGSIRILKNFIKAHGNDKDLYLTEVYALDFPNHSWNDTPRESAENVVLSFALAAAEGVKNALYYQLFNSVWNNQLGVRADNREYFFGLINRDLSFKPSFMAYCNISEALDGARFKGWIKFSENNPFSKGVMFDTPKGPMSIIWDRMEGDILPRPNGNSSPEPWISSWNIQTELTLPCKEESITVLNAIGQKESIPVKDHKATITLT
;
A
#
# COMPACT_ATOMS: atom_id res chain seq x y z
N LEU A 1 -15.84 -33.71 9.43
CA LEU A 1 -14.84 -32.68 9.18
C LEU A 1 -14.19 -32.96 7.84
N LYS A 2 -14.27 -32.00 6.93
CA LYS A 2 -13.42 -31.93 5.74
C LYS A 2 -12.39 -30.85 5.96
N TYR A 3 -11.16 -31.07 5.53
CA TYR A 3 -10.14 -30.06 5.57
C TYR A 3 -9.19 -30.21 4.38
N TRP A 4 -8.70 -29.07 3.92
CA TRP A 4 -7.75 -29.02 2.82
C TRP A 4 -6.79 -27.85 3.00
N ILE A 5 -5.60 -28.04 2.46
CA ILE A 5 -4.56 -27.02 2.43
C ILE A 5 -4.22 -26.84 0.95
N ARG A 6 -4.20 -25.58 0.51
CA ARG A 6 -3.84 -25.20 -0.84
C ARG A 6 -2.63 -24.28 -0.84
N ASP A 7 -1.79 -24.39 -1.84
CA ASP A 7 -0.68 -23.47 -2.08
C ASP A 7 -1.17 -22.14 -2.70
N TYR A 8 -0.24 -21.23 -2.98
CA TYR A 8 -0.54 -19.93 -3.60
C TYR A 8 -1.20 -20.06 -4.99
N ALA A 9 -0.90 -21.11 -5.72
CA ALA A 9 -1.52 -21.38 -7.03
C ALA A 9 -2.89 -22.06 -6.93
N GLY A 10 -3.34 -22.43 -5.71
CA GLY A 10 -4.60 -23.11 -5.47
C GLY A 10 -4.55 -24.63 -5.58
N ASN A 11 -3.36 -25.21 -5.76
CA ASN A 11 -3.21 -26.67 -5.81
C ASN A 11 -3.40 -27.28 -4.41
N TYR A 12 -4.03 -28.45 -4.36
CA TYR A 12 -4.18 -29.17 -3.12
C TYR A 12 -2.84 -29.78 -2.65
N VAL A 13 -2.40 -29.37 -1.47
CA VAL A 13 -1.28 -30.00 -0.74
C VAL A 13 -1.83 -31.07 0.20
N VAL A 14 -2.97 -30.80 0.83
CA VAL A 14 -3.73 -31.75 1.66
C VAL A 14 -5.20 -31.68 1.25
N ASN A 15 -5.87 -32.82 1.21
CA ASN A 15 -7.33 -32.89 1.02
C ASN A 15 -7.86 -34.15 1.69
N GLU A 16 -8.42 -33.99 2.87
CA GLU A 16 -8.85 -35.10 3.71
C GLU A 16 -10.23 -34.91 4.31
N SER A 17 -10.86 -36.01 4.69
CA SER A 17 -12.11 -36.01 5.46
C SER A 17 -12.05 -37.00 6.60
N ARG A 18 -12.70 -36.65 7.73
CA ARG A 18 -12.79 -37.52 8.92
C ARG A 18 -14.18 -37.44 9.50
N SER A 19 -14.73 -38.59 9.93
CA SER A 19 -15.94 -38.62 10.72
C SER A 19 -15.64 -38.12 12.11
N LEU A 20 -16.50 -37.26 12.65
CA LEU A 20 -16.40 -36.72 14.00
C LEU A 20 -17.65 -37.13 14.79
N THR A 21 -17.46 -37.44 16.05
CA THR A 21 -18.55 -37.52 17.02
C THR A 21 -18.21 -36.55 18.14
N ILE A 22 -19.04 -35.53 18.31
CA ILE A 22 -18.85 -34.51 19.35
C ILE A 22 -20.06 -34.56 20.27
N GLU A 23 -19.83 -34.87 21.55
CA GLU A 23 -20.87 -34.87 22.56
C GLU A 23 -21.30 -33.44 22.90
N ALA A 24 -22.57 -33.23 23.18
CA ALA A 24 -23.10 -31.93 23.51
C ALA A 24 -22.36 -31.28 24.70
N GLY A 25 -21.89 -30.04 24.50
CA GLY A 25 -21.16 -29.30 25.53
C GLY A 25 -19.66 -29.66 25.66
N GLN A 26 -19.14 -30.53 24.81
CA GLN A 26 -17.70 -30.87 24.81
C GLN A 26 -16.93 -30.09 23.75
N LEU A 27 -15.69 -29.75 24.08
CA LEU A 27 -14.69 -29.20 23.14
C LEU A 27 -13.76 -30.34 22.73
N GLN A 28 -13.57 -30.50 21.41
CA GLN A 28 -12.57 -31.42 20.88
C GLN A 28 -11.58 -30.65 20.01
N VAL A 29 -10.29 -31.04 20.10
CA VAL A 29 -9.21 -30.48 19.30
C VAL A 29 -8.70 -31.55 18.33
N TYR A 30 -8.72 -31.27 17.07
CA TYR A 30 -8.20 -32.13 16.00
C TYR A 30 -6.96 -31.52 15.39
N PRO A 31 -5.77 -32.03 15.66
CA PRO A 31 -4.55 -31.51 15.03
C PRO A 31 -4.54 -31.91 13.55
N ILE A 32 -4.16 -30.92 12.70
CA ILE A 32 -3.83 -31.11 11.30
C ILE A 32 -2.33 -30.89 11.17
N GLU A 33 -1.62 -31.90 10.71
CA GLU A 33 -0.17 -31.85 10.54
C GLU A 33 0.18 -31.98 9.07
N PHE A 34 1.04 -31.11 8.57
CA PHE A 34 1.63 -31.22 7.25
C PHE A 34 3.04 -30.65 7.27
N THR A 35 3.87 -31.08 6.33
CA THR A 35 5.22 -30.57 6.19
C THR A 35 5.29 -29.69 4.93
N PRO A 36 5.57 -28.38 5.09
CA PRO A 36 5.76 -27.49 3.95
C PRO A 36 6.96 -27.90 3.10
N GLU A 37 6.81 -27.86 1.78
CA GLU A 37 7.88 -28.20 0.83
C GLU A 37 8.70 -26.98 0.41
N SER A 38 8.16 -25.75 0.60
CA SER A 38 8.77 -24.50 0.20
C SER A 38 9.19 -23.67 1.41
N GLU A 39 10.34 -23.01 1.30
CA GLU A 39 10.79 -22.02 2.31
C GLU A 39 10.03 -20.69 2.19
N ARG A 40 9.39 -20.43 1.03
CA ARG A 40 8.57 -19.23 0.79
C ARG A 40 7.27 -19.64 0.12
N GLU A 41 6.20 -19.56 0.88
CA GLU A 41 4.87 -19.97 0.44
C GLU A 41 3.79 -19.32 1.30
N ILE A 42 2.58 -19.23 0.75
CA ILE A 42 1.37 -19.01 1.53
C ILE A 42 0.42 -20.19 1.31
N TYR A 43 0.02 -20.80 2.40
CA TYR A 43 -0.94 -21.88 2.41
C TYR A 43 -2.30 -21.38 2.90
N PHE A 44 -3.33 -21.71 2.15
CA PHE A 44 -4.72 -21.50 2.53
C PHE A 44 -5.23 -22.75 3.22
N VAL A 45 -5.43 -22.67 4.53
CA VAL A 45 -5.92 -23.77 5.37
C VAL A 45 -7.41 -23.62 5.54
N GLU A 46 -8.16 -24.58 5.03
CA GLU A 46 -9.63 -24.54 4.98
C GLU A 46 -10.19 -25.74 5.73
N ALA A 47 -11.24 -25.53 6.50
CA ALA A 47 -11.97 -26.58 7.21
C ALA A 47 -13.47 -26.35 7.09
N SER A 48 -14.22 -27.44 6.87
CA SER A 48 -15.68 -27.45 6.83
C SER A 48 -16.21 -28.58 7.68
N ILE A 49 -17.27 -28.29 8.44
CA ILE A 49 -18.04 -29.29 9.20
C ILE A 49 -19.38 -29.45 8.49
N GLU A 50 -19.66 -30.67 8.06
CA GLU A 50 -20.95 -31.06 7.47
C GLU A 50 -21.71 -31.98 8.44
N ASP A 51 -23.04 -31.89 8.43
CA ASP A 51 -23.90 -32.81 9.12
C ASP A 51 -24.07 -34.16 8.38
N GLU A 52 -24.83 -35.06 8.94
CA GLU A 52 -25.08 -36.38 8.34
C GLU A 52 -25.76 -36.34 6.98
N THR A 53 -26.39 -35.22 6.63
CA THR A 53 -27.02 -34.97 5.31
C THR A 53 -26.06 -34.43 4.27
N GLY A 54 -24.81 -34.10 4.64
CA GLY A 54 -23.82 -33.45 3.81
C GLY A 54 -24.01 -31.94 3.72
N LYS A 55 -24.86 -31.35 4.55
CA LYS A 55 -25.04 -29.90 4.60
C LYS A 55 -23.94 -29.26 5.44
N GLU A 56 -23.22 -28.28 4.85
CA GLU A 56 -22.23 -27.49 5.54
C GLU A 56 -22.86 -26.69 6.68
N GLN A 57 -22.32 -26.84 7.88
CA GLN A 57 -22.72 -26.14 9.09
C GLN A 57 -21.74 -25.01 9.44
N VAL A 58 -20.46 -25.25 9.21
CA VAL A 58 -19.39 -24.30 9.50
C VAL A 58 -18.33 -24.40 8.40
N PHE A 59 -17.87 -23.26 7.93
CA PHE A 59 -16.68 -23.14 7.11
C PHE A 59 -15.73 -22.13 7.74
N HIS A 60 -14.45 -22.47 7.77
CA HIS A 60 -13.41 -21.55 8.23
C HIS A 60 -12.19 -21.62 7.32
N ARG A 61 -11.57 -20.47 7.09
CA ARG A 61 -10.31 -20.34 6.36
C ARG A 61 -9.34 -19.49 7.18
N THR A 62 -8.10 -19.93 7.25
CA THR A 62 -6.97 -19.17 7.76
C THR A 62 -5.77 -19.38 6.85
N ASN A 63 -4.71 -18.61 7.03
CA ASN A 63 -3.53 -18.69 6.18
C ASN A 63 -2.27 -18.96 7.01
N LEU A 64 -1.33 -19.69 6.41
CA LEU A 64 0.01 -19.88 6.94
C LEU A 64 1.02 -19.35 5.94
N GLY A 65 1.73 -18.27 6.27
CA GLY A 65 2.80 -17.73 5.45
C GLY A 65 4.17 -18.17 5.92
N LEU A 66 5.02 -18.61 5.01
CA LEU A 66 6.41 -18.96 5.25
C LEU A 66 7.31 -17.96 4.53
N LEU A 67 8.27 -17.40 5.27
CA LEU A 67 9.22 -16.44 4.75
C LEU A 67 10.64 -16.80 5.22
N PRO A 68 11.60 -16.97 4.31
CA PRO A 68 13.00 -17.14 4.70
C PRO A 68 13.50 -15.86 5.39
N PRO A 69 14.51 -15.95 6.25
CA PRO A 69 15.11 -14.79 6.88
C PRO A 69 15.72 -13.86 5.82
N HIS A 70 15.64 -12.55 6.06
CA HIS A 70 16.29 -11.53 5.26
C HIS A 70 16.80 -10.40 6.17
N GLU A 71 18.02 -9.96 5.93
CA GLU A 71 18.63 -8.82 6.61
C GLU A 71 18.65 -7.62 5.65
N PHE A 72 17.92 -6.59 6.02
CA PHE A 72 17.85 -5.36 5.24
C PHE A 72 19.05 -4.45 5.55
N THR A 73 19.69 -3.94 4.51
CA THR A 73 20.89 -3.09 4.60
C THR A 73 20.63 -1.62 4.35
N SER A 74 19.56 -1.28 3.63
CA SER A 74 19.23 0.10 3.27
C SER A 74 18.74 0.93 4.47
N THR A 75 19.08 2.20 4.44
CA THR A 75 18.58 3.24 5.36
C THR A 75 17.23 3.81 4.88
N PRO A 76 16.51 4.60 5.70
CA PRO A 76 15.31 5.29 5.25
C PRO A 76 15.52 6.18 4.01
N ASP A 77 16.70 6.77 3.84
CA ASP A 77 17.00 7.61 2.68
C ASP A 77 17.19 6.81 1.37
N GLU A 78 17.45 5.52 1.49
CA GLU A 78 17.70 4.60 0.38
C GLU A 78 16.54 3.65 0.11
N ASN A 79 15.45 3.74 0.87
CA ASN A 79 14.34 2.80 0.79
C ASN A 79 12.99 3.52 0.98
N ILE A 80 12.05 3.23 0.11
CA ILE A 80 10.73 3.87 0.12
C ILE A 80 9.70 3.13 0.99
N MET A 81 10.02 1.93 1.48
CA MET A 81 9.06 1.01 2.11
C MET A 81 8.57 1.51 3.46
N GLY A 82 7.26 1.60 3.64
CA GLY A 82 6.69 2.07 4.89
C GLY A 82 5.26 1.64 5.16
N LEU A 83 4.75 2.02 6.34
CA LEU A 83 3.39 1.74 6.80
C LEU A 83 2.74 3.02 7.32
N SER A 84 1.51 3.26 6.91
CA SER A 84 0.70 4.39 7.38
C SER A 84 0.00 4.09 8.72
N ALA A 85 -0.48 2.86 8.92
CA ALA A 85 -1.17 2.44 10.13
C ALA A 85 -0.74 1.02 10.56
N TYR A 86 -0.33 0.87 11.84
CA TYR A 86 0.29 -0.39 12.31
C TYR A 86 0.03 -0.70 13.80
N TRP A 87 -0.84 0.04 14.46
CA TRP A 87 -1.02 0.09 15.93
C TRP A 87 -1.83 -1.02 16.60
N ALA A 88 -2.15 -2.09 15.91
CA ALA A 88 -2.98 -3.15 16.48
C ALA A 88 -2.22 -4.19 17.33
N ILE A 89 -0.89 -4.15 17.39
CA ILE A 89 -0.09 -5.07 18.22
C ILE A 89 0.27 -4.39 19.55
N PRO A 90 -0.18 -4.94 20.70
CA PRO A 90 0.15 -4.39 22.02
C PRO A 90 1.63 -4.54 22.40
N ASP A 91 2.29 -5.61 21.93
CA ASP A 91 3.71 -5.88 22.25
C ASP A 91 4.66 -5.17 21.30
N SER A 92 5.41 -4.22 21.83
CA SER A 92 6.40 -3.46 21.08
C SER A 92 7.56 -4.33 20.54
N THR A 93 7.86 -5.45 21.16
CA THR A 93 8.94 -6.37 20.75
C THR A 93 8.52 -7.15 19.50
N GLU A 94 7.32 -7.73 19.52
CA GLU A 94 6.78 -8.47 18.37
C GLU A 94 6.53 -7.52 17.19
N LEU A 95 5.97 -6.35 17.45
CA LEU A 95 5.80 -5.33 16.40
C LEU A 95 7.16 -4.97 15.77
N LYS A 96 8.18 -4.75 16.59
CA LYS A 96 9.53 -4.43 16.08
C LYS A 96 10.11 -5.55 15.23
N ARG A 97 9.96 -6.81 15.67
CA ARG A 97 10.39 -7.98 14.91
C ARG A 97 9.69 -8.06 13.56
N LEU A 98 8.37 -7.83 13.56
CA LEU A 98 7.55 -7.84 12.35
C LEU A 98 7.95 -6.73 11.38
N LEU A 99 8.03 -5.48 11.84
CA LEU A 99 8.41 -4.35 11.00
C LEU A 99 9.82 -4.52 10.40
N ASN A 100 10.77 -5.03 11.18
CA ASN A 100 12.11 -5.34 10.69
C ASN A 100 12.06 -6.44 9.62
N ARG A 101 11.29 -7.52 9.83
CA ARG A 101 11.16 -8.61 8.86
C ARG A 101 10.50 -8.15 7.56
N MET A 102 9.61 -7.18 7.62
CA MET A 102 8.97 -6.56 6.47
C MET A 102 9.87 -5.56 5.74
N GLY A 103 11.01 -5.17 6.31
CA GLY A 103 11.88 -4.14 5.76
C GLY A 103 11.30 -2.73 5.82
N VAL A 104 10.40 -2.48 6.77
CA VAL A 104 9.83 -1.15 6.98
C VAL A 104 10.91 -0.16 7.38
N ARG A 105 10.96 0.98 6.67
CA ARG A 105 11.91 2.10 6.90
C ARG A 105 11.19 3.39 7.25
N TRP A 106 9.92 3.49 6.92
CA TRP A 106 9.10 4.67 7.17
C TRP A 106 7.79 4.31 7.86
N VAL A 107 7.36 5.16 8.77
CA VAL A 107 6.03 5.04 9.37
C VAL A 107 5.40 6.42 9.54
N ARG A 108 4.07 6.44 9.53
CA ARG A 108 3.27 7.62 9.82
C ARG A 108 2.81 7.56 11.27
N ASN A 109 3.34 8.45 12.12
CA ASN A 109 3.15 8.47 13.59
C ASN A 109 3.72 7.29 14.40
N GLY A 110 3.73 7.45 15.70
CA GLY A 110 3.64 6.40 16.73
C GLY A 110 4.91 5.64 17.09
N ILE A 111 6.02 5.75 16.39
CA ILE A 111 7.27 5.10 16.78
C ILE A 111 8.15 6.05 17.56
N ASN A 112 8.68 5.57 18.67
CA ASN A 112 9.68 6.27 19.44
C ASN A 112 11.12 5.92 18.97
N SER A 113 12.11 6.62 19.47
CA SER A 113 13.55 6.43 19.14
C SER A 113 14.11 5.04 19.41
N SER A 114 13.35 4.09 19.94
CA SER A 114 13.78 2.70 20.17
C SER A 114 13.82 1.86 18.88
N PHE A 115 13.17 2.32 17.81
CA PHE A 115 13.17 1.65 16.51
C PHE A 115 14.31 2.21 15.64
N LYS A 116 15.47 1.58 15.74
CA LYS A 116 16.62 1.93 14.90
C LYS A 116 16.30 1.66 13.43
N ASN A 117 16.74 2.53 12.54
CA ASN A 117 16.56 2.43 11.09
C ASN A 117 15.11 2.56 10.60
N ILE A 118 14.18 3.09 11.40
CA ILE A 118 12.86 3.49 10.96
C ILE A 118 12.69 4.98 11.22
N GLU A 119 12.37 5.73 10.17
CA GLU A 119 12.03 7.15 10.25
C GLU A 119 10.52 7.30 10.45
N ALA A 120 10.14 8.02 11.51
CA ALA A 120 8.74 8.31 11.77
C ALA A 120 8.40 9.73 11.31
N MET A 121 7.40 9.84 10.45
CA MET A 121 6.80 11.11 10.07
C MET A 121 5.79 11.50 11.15
N TYR A 122 5.88 12.71 11.66
CA TYR A 122 4.85 13.25 12.54
C TYR A 122 3.64 13.67 11.71
N HIS A 123 2.50 13.14 12.03
CA HIS A 123 1.24 13.52 11.41
C HIS A 123 0.28 13.99 12.47
N ASN A 124 -0.37 15.10 12.23
CA ASN A 124 -1.52 15.53 13.02
C ASN A 124 -2.57 16.17 12.14
N ASN A 125 -3.80 16.01 12.55
CA ASN A 125 -4.93 16.75 12.01
C ASN A 125 -5.44 17.70 13.09
N ILE A 126 -6.03 18.81 12.69
CA ILE A 126 -6.66 19.77 13.58
C ILE A 126 -8.17 19.76 13.33
N ASP A 127 -8.91 20.20 14.33
CA ASP A 127 -10.34 20.45 14.17
C ASP A 127 -10.54 21.73 13.36
N TRP A 128 -10.85 21.60 12.08
CA TRP A 128 -11.09 22.69 11.13
C TRP A 128 -12.43 23.40 11.36
N THR A 129 -13.34 22.79 12.14
CA THR A 129 -14.64 23.39 12.51
C THR A 129 -14.49 24.36 13.69
N LYS A 130 -13.43 24.20 14.50
CA LYS A 130 -13.15 25.05 15.64
C LYS A 130 -12.67 26.44 15.20
N LYS A 131 -13.23 27.48 15.82
CA LYS A 131 -12.72 28.85 15.70
C LYS A 131 -11.50 29.03 16.60
N TRP A 132 -10.32 28.78 16.04
CA TRP A 132 -9.06 28.96 16.77
C TRP A 132 -8.70 30.43 16.91
N THR A 133 -8.38 30.85 18.13
CA THR A 133 -7.67 32.12 18.36
C THR A 133 -6.22 31.97 17.96
N ASP A 134 -5.53 33.09 17.64
CA ASP A 134 -4.11 33.04 17.31
C ASP A 134 -3.27 32.48 18.45
N THR A 135 -3.62 32.79 19.69
CA THR A 135 -2.92 32.27 20.90
C THR A 135 -3.06 30.74 21.01
N GLU A 136 -4.26 30.20 20.85
CA GLU A 136 -4.49 28.75 20.91
C GLU A 136 -3.76 28.04 19.77
N ARG A 137 -3.87 28.57 18.56
CA ARG A 137 -3.17 28.02 17.37
C ARG A 137 -1.65 27.97 17.58
N ASP A 138 -1.07 29.10 18.01
CA ASP A 138 0.36 29.23 18.21
C ASP A 138 0.86 28.34 19.35
N LYS A 139 0.07 28.14 20.39
CA LYS A 139 0.34 27.17 21.46
C LYS A 139 0.34 25.74 20.91
N GLN A 140 -0.67 25.38 20.13
CA GLN A 140 -0.77 24.04 19.51
C GLN A 140 0.45 23.74 18.63
N ILE A 141 0.84 24.70 17.79
CA ILE A 141 2.02 24.54 16.90
C ILE A 141 3.30 24.31 17.72
N ARG A 142 3.53 25.09 18.80
CA ARG A 142 4.70 24.90 19.67
C ARG A 142 4.68 23.54 20.35
N THR A 143 3.52 23.04 20.76
CA THR A 143 3.36 21.71 21.34
C THR A 143 3.78 20.65 20.31
N CYS A 144 3.31 20.73 19.05
CA CYS A 144 3.69 19.80 17.99
C CYS A 144 5.22 19.80 17.77
N PHE A 145 5.87 20.97 17.68
CA PHE A 145 7.33 21.03 17.53
C PHE A 145 8.07 20.41 18.71
N GLN A 146 7.60 20.63 19.93
CA GLN A 146 8.20 20.02 21.13
C GLN A 146 8.09 18.50 21.12
N GLU A 147 6.93 17.97 20.73
CA GLU A 147 6.71 16.54 20.59
C GLU A 147 7.60 15.95 19.51
N MET A 148 7.70 16.58 18.34
CA MET A 148 8.56 16.14 17.24
C MET A 148 10.04 16.07 17.67
N VAL A 149 10.57 17.10 18.32
CA VAL A 149 11.95 17.10 18.81
C VAL A 149 12.15 16.00 19.85
N LYS A 150 11.20 15.86 20.81
CA LYS A 150 11.25 14.80 21.83
C LYS A 150 11.29 13.40 21.22
N ASN A 151 10.53 13.18 20.14
CA ASN A 151 10.41 11.87 19.47
C ASN A 151 11.44 11.66 18.35
N GLY A 152 12.22 12.69 18.00
CA GLY A 152 13.22 12.63 16.92
C GLY A 152 12.64 12.70 15.51
N ASN A 153 11.37 13.17 15.35
CA ASN A 153 10.74 13.32 14.06
C ASN A 153 11.39 14.46 13.25
N LYS A 154 11.63 14.23 11.98
CA LYS A 154 12.24 15.21 11.06
C LYS A 154 11.27 15.75 10.01
N ILE A 155 10.10 15.14 9.89
CA ILE A 155 9.07 15.49 8.91
C ILE A 155 7.74 15.64 9.61
N TRP A 156 7.05 16.74 9.32
CA TRP A 156 5.69 17.01 9.73
C TRP A 156 4.75 16.99 8.54
N GLU A 157 3.90 16.00 8.47
CA GLU A 157 2.75 15.97 7.56
C GLU A 157 1.60 16.71 8.25
N PHE A 158 1.24 17.88 7.74
CA PHE A 158 0.26 18.75 8.38
C PHE A 158 -1.13 18.61 7.77
N GLY A 159 -2.01 17.90 8.46
CA GLY A 159 -3.39 17.62 8.05
C GLY A 159 -3.57 16.28 7.31
N ASN A 160 -4.81 15.94 7.00
CA ASN A 160 -5.20 14.72 6.27
C ASN A 160 -6.37 14.99 5.33
N GLU A 161 -6.20 14.73 4.05
CA GLU A 161 -7.25 14.74 3.01
C GLU A 161 -8.15 15.99 3.02
N LEU A 162 -7.55 17.17 3.25
CA LEU A 162 -8.29 18.42 3.41
C LEU A 162 -8.98 18.87 2.11
N ASN A 163 -8.56 18.33 0.98
CA ASN A 163 -9.24 18.53 -0.29
C ASN A 163 -10.60 17.82 -0.39
N MET A 164 -10.86 16.85 0.51
CA MET A 164 -12.17 16.19 0.66
C MET A 164 -13.04 16.82 1.75
N SER A 165 -12.57 17.85 2.44
CA SER A 165 -13.23 18.40 3.61
C SER A 165 -13.77 19.80 3.36
N SER A 166 -14.84 20.16 4.08
CA SER A 166 -15.38 21.52 4.13
C SER A 166 -15.22 22.15 5.50
N PRO A 167 -15.09 23.48 5.61
CA PRO A 167 -15.02 24.17 6.89
C PRO A 167 -16.24 23.96 7.79
N ASP A 168 -17.41 23.74 7.19
CA ASP A 168 -18.66 23.67 7.93
C ASP A 168 -18.92 22.33 8.60
N ILE A 169 -18.51 21.25 7.94
CA ILE A 169 -18.76 19.88 8.40
C ILE A 169 -17.50 19.11 8.79
N GLY A 170 -16.33 19.66 8.46
CA GLY A 170 -15.05 18.98 8.74
C GLY A 170 -14.93 17.58 8.11
N GLY A 171 -15.86 17.22 7.23
CA GLY A 171 -16.04 15.88 6.68
C GLY A 171 -15.73 15.77 5.19
N ALA A 172 -15.68 14.52 4.72
CA ALA A 172 -15.39 14.20 3.33
C ALA A 172 -16.53 14.60 2.37
N GLY A 173 -16.18 14.95 1.15
CA GLY A 173 -17.10 14.98 0.01
C GLY A 173 -17.47 16.35 -0.52
N GLU A 174 -17.49 17.40 0.27
CA GLU A 174 -17.94 18.72 -0.19
C GLU A 174 -16.81 19.65 -0.65
N GLY A 175 -15.58 19.39 -0.22
CA GLY A 175 -14.40 20.19 -0.56
C GLY A 175 -13.73 19.83 -1.88
N ILE A 176 -14.04 18.66 -2.45
CA ILE A 176 -13.39 18.13 -3.65
C ILE A 176 -13.51 19.09 -4.83
N GLY A 177 -12.38 19.49 -5.40
CA GLY A 177 -12.32 20.39 -6.53
C GLY A 177 -12.81 21.82 -6.26
N LYS A 178 -13.10 22.16 -5.00
CA LYS A 178 -13.54 23.52 -4.57
C LYS A 178 -12.47 24.26 -3.78
N ALA A 179 -11.49 23.54 -3.22
CA ALA A 179 -10.40 24.08 -2.39
C ALA A 179 -10.88 24.93 -1.20
N LEU A 180 -11.96 24.51 -0.54
CA LEU A 180 -12.63 25.31 0.51
C LEU A 180 -11.71 25.55 1.71
N LEU A 181 -10.84 24.62 2.07
CA LEU A 181 -9.89 24.75 3.18
C LEU A 181 -8.53 25.34 2.78
N ALA A 182 -8.29 25.71 1.54
CA ALA A 182 -6.99 26.20 1.12
C ALA A 182 -6.57 27.49 1.86
N GLU A 183 -7.48 28.46 2.02
CA GLU A 183 -7.16 29.72 2.70
C GLU A 183 -6.88 29.55 4.20
N PRO A 184 -7.74 28.85 5.00
CA PRO A 184 -7.41 28.56 6.39
C PRO A 184 -6.15 27.71 6.53
N TYR A 185 -5.91 26.77 5.64
CA TYR A 185 -4.68 25.96 5.63
C TYR A 185 -3.42 26.81 5.46
N VAL A 186 -3.41 27.73 4.50
CA VAL A 186 -2.28 28.65 4.28
C VAL A 186 -2.06 29.59 5.48
N LYS A 187 -3.11 30.02 6.17
CA LYS A 187 -2.97 30.78 7.43
C LYS A 187 -2.22 30.00 8.51
N TRP A 188 -2.53 28.70 8.63
CA TRP A 188 -1.80 27.83 9.56
C TRP A 188 -0.34 27.63 9.10
N LEU A 189 -0.08 27.37 7.84
CA LEU A 189 1.29 27.22 7.33
C LEU A 189 2.16 28.46 7.62
N LYS A 190 1.61 29.67 7.42
CA LYS A 190 2.31 30.93 7.75
C LYS A 190 2.65 31.00 9.26
N ALA A 191 1.72 30.59 10.12
CA ALA A 191 1.97 30.55 11.56
C ALA A 191 3.00 29.46 11.93
N ILE A 192 2.93 28.29 11.31
CA ILE A 192 3.90 27.21 11.50
C ILE A 192 5.31 27.70 11.15
N ARG A 193 5.51 28.32 9.99
CA ARG A 193 6.83 28.83 9.57
C ARG A 193 7.35 29.94 10.47
N LYS A 194 6.47 30.84 10.90
CA LYS A 194 6.82 31.89 11.88
C LYS A 194 7.34 31.27 13.18
N ILE A 195 6.60 30.31 13.75
CA ILE A 195 6.98 29.66 15.02
C ILE A 195 8.20 28.77 14.85
N GLN A 196 8.32 28.07 13.71
CA GLN A 196 9.49 27.26 13.37
C GLN A 196 10.79 28.07 13.45
N SER A 197 10.77 29.35 13.04
CA SER A 197 11.93 30.22 13.08
C SER A 197 12.37 30.62 14.50
N GLU A 198 11.57 30.36 15.54
CA GLU A 198 11.90 30.69 16.92
C GLU A 198 13.03 29.86 17.50
N LYS A 199 13.26 28.64 16.97
CA LYS A 199 14.30 27.72 17.49
C LYS A 199 15.04 26.99 16.38
N THR A 200 16.35 26.90 16.50
CA THR A 200 17.22 26.23 15.51
C THR A 200 16.89 24.75 15.34
N GLU A 201 16.56 24.03 16.42
CA GLU A 201 16.18 22.63 16.31
C GLU A 201 14.86 22.42 15.53
N TRP A 202 13.92 23.37 15.59
CA TRP A 202 12.66 23.29 14.83
C TRP A 202 12.87 23.55 13.34
N GLN A 203 13.84 24.40 12.98
CA GLN A 203 14.17 24.72 11.57
C GLN A 203 14.65 23.51 10.77
N LYS A 204 15.10 22.45 11.45
CA LYS A 204 15.52 21.18 10.81
C LYS A 204 14.35 20.29 10.42
N ILE A 205 13.13 20.58 10.87
CA ILE A 205 11.94 19.78 10.60
C ILE A 205 11.35 20.22 9.27
N LYS A 206 11.24 19.30 8.31
CA LYS A 206 10.54 19.53 7.05
C LYS A 206 9.04 19.60 7.28
N ILE A 207 8.38 20.60 6.68
CA ILE A 207 6.92 20.72 6.68
C ILE A 207 6.41 20.28 5.33
N ILE A 208 5.67 19.19 5.28
CA ILE A 208 5.05 18.72 4.04
C ILE A 208 3.54 18.93 4.08
N SER A 209 2.91 18.91 2.91
CA SER A 209 1.46 19.05 2.82
C SER A 209 0.74 17.94 3.56
N PHE A 210 -0.56 18.11 3.78
CA PHE A 210 -1.42 16.96 4.06
C PHE A 210 -1.37 15.98 2.89
N GLY A 211 -1.65 14.69 3.17
CA GLY A 211 -1.86 13.69 2.14
C GLY A 211 -3.12 14.03 1.32
N PHE A 212 -2.92 14.46 0.07
CA PHE A 212 -4.02 14.73 -0.83
C PHE A 212 -4.76 13.44 -1.17
N ALA A 213 -6.07 13.42 -1.00
CA ALA A 213 -6.93 12.34 -1.50
C ALA A 213 -7.04 12.45 -3.03
N GLY A 214 -6.23 11.69 -3.76
CA GLY A 214 -5.99 11.91 -5.17
C GLY A 214 -5.33 13.27 -5.48
N THR A 215 -4.89 13.47 -6.70
CA THR A 215 -4.32 14.77 -7.09
C THR A 215 -5.43 15.77 -7.39
N ASP A 216 -5.49 16.84 -6.62
CA ASP A 216 -6.47 17.93 -6.73
C ASP A 216 -5.76 19.21 -7.23
N GLU A 217 -5.78 19.45 -8.54
CA GLU A 217 -5.12 20.60 -9.15
C GLU A 217 -5.76 21.92 -8.72
N VAL A 218 -7.06 21.96 -8.43
CA VAL A 218 -7.74 23.16 -7.95
C VAL A 218 -7.20 23.60 -6.58
N PHE A 219 -7.00 22.63 -5.68
CA PHE A 219 -6.42 22.94 -4.38
C PHE A 219 -4.95 23.35 -4.50
N LEU A 220 -4.18 22.66 -5.33
CA LEU A 220 -2.76 22.98 -5.57
C LEU A 220 -2.58 24.38 -6.16
N GLU A 221 -3.37 24.79 -7.15
CA GLU A 221 -3.37 26.14 -7.73
C GLU A 221 -3.75 27.20 -6.69
N LYS A 222 -4.68 26.89 -5.79
CA LYS A 222 -5.01 27.78 -4.67
C LYS A 222 -3.85 27.93 -3.69
N LEU A 223 -3.10 26.86 -3.39
CA LEU A 223 -1.89 26.96 -2.57
C LEU A 223 -0.86 27.90 -3.20
N VAL A 224 -0.63 27.77 -4.52
CA VAL A 224 0.28 28.67 -5.26
C VAL A 224 -0.22 30.11 -5.16
N THR A 225 -1.46 30.37 -5.53
CA THR A 225 -2.05 31.71 -5.54
C THR A 225 -2.01 32.43 -4.18
N LEU A 226 -2.20 31.65 -3.08
CA LEU A 226 -2.21 32.19 -1.71
C LEU A 226 -0.81 32.28 -1.08
N GLY A 227 0.24 31.86 -1.81
CA GLY A 227 1.62 31.80 -1.31
C GLY A 227 1.83 30.70 -0.27
N GLY A 228 1.02 29.64 -0.30
CA GLY A 228 1.17 28.46 0.55
C GLY A 228 2.17 27.45 0.00
N TRP A 229 2.34 27.42 -1.33
CA TRP A 229 3.26 26.54 -2.00
C TRP A 229 4.70 26.66 -1.49
N GLU A 230 5.20 27.89 -1.37
CA GLU A 230 6.55 28.19 -0.89
C GLU A 230 6.75 27.88 0.61
N LEU A 231 5.68 27.64 1.34
CA LEU A 231 5.73 27.27 2.74
C LEU A 231 5.85 25.74 2.97
N LEU A 232 5.91 24.95 1.92
CA LEU A 232 6.02 23.48 1.97
C LEU A 232 7.38 23.03 1.49
N ASP A 233 7.98 22.06 2.19
CA ASP A 233 9.24 21.40 1.79
C ASP A 233 8.99 20.15 0.95
N GLY A 234 7.76 19.67 0.90
CA GLY A 234 7.35 18.50 0.11
C GLY A 234 5.83 18.37 0.05
N ILE A 235 5.38 17.48 -0.83
CA ILE A 235 3.96 17.23 -1.07
C ILE A 235 3.64 15.79 -0.74
N ALA A 236 2.58 15.56 0.03
CA ALA A 236 2.07 14.24 0.35
C ALA A 236 0.83 13.91 -0.50
N LEU A 237 0.67 12.64 -0.86
CA LEU A 237 -0.38 12.15 -1.73
C LEU A 237 -0.89 10.79 -1.24
N HIS A 238 -2.20 10.57 -1.32
CA HIS A 238 -2.89 9.29 -1.21
C HIS A 238 -3.42 8.91 -2.61
N PRO A 239 -2.63 8.22 -3.43
CA PRO A 239 -3.05 7.88 -4.79
C PRO A 239 -3.97 6.67 -4.77
N GLY A 240 -5.24 6.88 -4.47
CA GLY A 240 -6.23 5.81 -4.56
C GLY A 240 -6.34 5.31 -6.00
N ARG A 241 -6.73 4.05 -6.21
CA ARG A 241 -6.81 3.48 -7.56
C ARG A 241 -8.17 2.92 -7.96
N GLY A 242 -9.08 2.70 -7.01
CA GLY A 242 -10.37 2.05 -7.31
C GLY A 242 -10.16 0.68 -7.97
N ASN A 243 -10.89 0.39 -9.05
CA ASN A 243 -10.78 -0.84 -9.83
C ASN A 243 -9.66 -0.84 -10.87
N PHE A 244 -8.90 0.25 -10.97
CA PHE A 244 -7.79 0.33 -11.91
C PHE A 244 -6.57 -0.42 -11.39
N THR A 245 -5.78 -1.00 -12.28
CA THR A 245 -4.45 -1.47 -11.92
C THR A 245 -3.54 -0.29 -11.59
N PRO A 246 -2.49 -0.45 -10.77
CA PRO A 246 -1.63 0.66 -10.39
C PRO A 246 -0.99 1.39 -11.57
N ASP A 247 -0.72 0.69 -12.68
CA ASP A 247 -0.10 1.23 -13.89
C ASP A 247 -1.06 1.92 -14.86
N TYR A 248 -2.34 2.02 -14.50
CA TYR A 248 -3.33 2.63 -15.36
C TYR A 248 -3.04 4.12 -15.59
N PRO A 249 -2.86 4.56 -16.83
CA PRO A 249 -2.37 5.89 -17.15
C PRO A 249 -3.47 6.96 -17.25
N VAL A 250 -4.65 6.73 -16.68
CA VAL A 250 -5.79 7.63 -16.82
C VAL A 250 -5.46 9.02 -16.35
N THR A 251 -5.74 9.97 -17.20
CA THR A 251 -5.58 11.42 -16.98
C THR A 251 -6.91 12.13 -16.76
N VAL A 252 -8.02 11.41 -16.79
CA VAL A 252 -9.36 11.97 -16.53
C VAL A 252 -9.65 12.02 -15.04
N PRO A 253 -10.31 13.08 -14.56
CA PRO A 253 -10.76 13.17 -13.18
C PRO A 253 -11.62 11.96 -12.79
N TRP A 254 -11.39 11.41 -11.60
CA TRP A 254 -12.13 10.24 -11.11
C TRP A 254 -13.65 10.43 -11.17
N ASN A 255 -14.12 11.61 -10.85
CA ASN A 255 -15.54 11.96 -10.85
C ASN A 255 -16.15 12.09 -12.25
N GLU A 256 -15.38 12.17 -13.30
CA GLU A 256 -15.90 12.06 -14.67
C GLU A 256 -16.30 10.63 -15.00
N PHE A 257 -15.76 9.62 -14.32
CA PHE A 257 -16.21 8.24 -14.45
C PHE A 257 -17.51 7.97 -13.72
N GLU A 258 -17.71 8.55 -12.53
CA GLU A 258 -18.84 8.28 -11.67
C GLU A 258 -19.81 9.47 -11.56
N LYS A 259 -19.32 10.70 -11.65
CA LYS A 259 -20.11 11.95 -11.54
C LYS A 259 -19.44 13.06 -12.35
N PRO A 260 -19.80 13.29 -13.60
CA PRO A 260 -19.08 14.15 -14.52
C PRO A 260 -19.19 15.66 -14.22
N SER A 261 -19.04 16.16 -13.03
CA SER A 261 -19.22 17.60 -12.78
C SER A 261 -18.43 18.25 -11.66
N SER A 262 -17.51 17.56 -10.97
CA SER A 262 -17.07 18.12 -9.69
C SER A 262 -15.58 18.38 -9.52
N GLY A 263 -14.82 18.57 -10.56
CA GLY A 263 -13.47 19.10 -10.38
C GLY A 263 -12.35 18.20 -10.88
N TYR A 264 -11.14 18.70 -10.77
CA TYR A 264 -9.94 18.12 -11.35
C TYR A 264 -9.19 17.29 -10.30
N GLN A 265 -9.78 16.17 -9.90
CA GLN A 265 -9.18 15.23 -8.97
C GLN A 265 -8.91 13.90 -9.64
N TYR A 266 -7.68 13.41 -9.53
CA TYR A 266 -7.22 12.18 -10.15
C TYR A 266 -6.99 11.11 -9.08
N TRP A 267 -7.68 9.98 -9.22
CA TRP A 267 -7.65 8.88 -8.26
C TRP A 267 -6.91 7.64 -8.73
N ASN A 268 -6.46 7.58 -9.97
CA ASN A 268 -5.66 6.46 -10.41
C ASN A 268 -4.22 6.59 -9.90
N TYR A 269 -3.62 5.47 -9.51
CA TYR A 269 -2.35 5.46 -8.81
C TYR A 269 -1.22 6.14 -9.59
N TYR A 270 -0.90 5.60 -10.77
CA TYR A 270 0.21 6.08 -11.58
C TYR A 270 -0.06 7.47 -12.17
N GLY A 271 -1.27 7.68 -12.66
CA GLY A 271 -1.68 8.97 -13.20
C GLY A 271 -1.62 10.10 -12.18
N SER A 272 -2.10 9.86 -10.95
CA SER A 272 -2.03 10.83 -9.85
C SER A 272 -0.60 11.25 -9.52
N ILE A 273 0.32 10.27 -9.43
CA ILE A 273 1.74 10.53 -9.18
C ILE A 273 2.34 11.38 -10.31
N ARG A 274 2.08 11.01 -11.56
CA ARG A 274 2.63 11.72 -12.74
C ARG A 274 2.09 13.15 -12.85
N ILE A 275 0.80 13.36 -12.64
CA ILE A 275 0.20 14.70 -12.69
C ILE A 275 0.79 15.58 -11.58
N LEU A 276 0.90 15.07 -10.36
CA LEU A 276 1.49 15.83 -9.25
C LEU A 276 2.98 16.14 -9.50
N LYS A 277 3.75 15.20 -10.02
CA LYS A 277 5.15 15.46 -10.42
C LYS A 277 5.26 16.53 -11.51
N ASN A 278 4.36 16.52 -12.49
CA ASN A 278 4.33 17.57 -13.51
C ASN A 278 3.98 18.92 -12.90
N PHE A 279 3.05 18.95 -11.93
CA PHE A 279 2.72 20.18 -11.20
C PHE A 279 3.93 20.70 -10.40
N ILE A 280 4.61 19.82 -9.66
CA ILE A 280 5.83 20.19 -8.93
C ILE A 280 6.88 20.76 -9.88
N LYS A 281 7.10 20.11 -11.01
CA LYS A 281 8.06 20.56 -12.04
C LYS A 281 7.69 21.95 -12.61
N ALA A 282 6.42 22.21 -12.84
CA ALA A 282 5.94 23.51 -13.35
C ALA A 282 6.13 24.64 -12.33
N HIS A 283 6.18 24.35 -11.03
CA HIS A 283 6.25 25.33 -9.95
C HIS A 283 7.57 25.29 -9.16
N GLY A 284 8.69 24.93 -9.80
CA GLY A 284 10.03 25.07 -9.22
C GLY A 284 10.83 23.78 -9.07
N ASN A 285 10.20 22.59 -9.12
CA ASN A 285 10.86 21.28 -9.13
C ASN A 285 11.75 20.96 -7.89
N ASP A 286 11.46 21.56 -6.75
CA ASP A 286 12.29 21.47 -5.54
C ASP A 286 11.64 20.67 -4.39
N LYS A 287 10.45 20.10 -4.63
CA LYS A 287 9.69 19.41 -3.59
C LYS A 287 9.73 17.90 -3.75
N ASP A 288 10.10 17.23 -2.66
CA ASP A 288 9.96 15.78 -2.55
C ASP A 288 8.49 15.37 -2.57
N LEU A 289 8.19 14.24 -3.21
CA LEU A 289 6.86 13.62 -3.21
C LEU A 289 6.84 12.45 -2.23
N TYR A 290 5.84 12.44 -1.35
CA TYR A 290 5.60 11.41 -0.34
C TYR A 290 4.26 10.74 -0.62
N LEU A 291 4.22 9.41 -0.66
CA LEU A 291 2.97 8.66 -0.71
C LEU A 291 2.63 8.19 0.70
N THR A 292 1.82 8.97 1.41
CA THR A 292 1.56 8.72 2.84
C THR A 292 0.43 7.74 3.11
N GLU A 293 -0.30 7.33 2.07
CA GLU A 293 -1.16 6.15 2.06
C GLU A 293 -1.18 5.51 0.67
N VAL A 294 -0.88 4.21 0.61
CA VAL A 294 -0.92 3.38 -0.59
C VAL A 294 -1.81 2.17 -0.32
N TYR A 295 -2.66 1.80 -1.26
CA TYR A 295 -3.70 0.79 -1.06
C TYR A 295 -3.62 -0.34 -2.06
N ALA A 296 -3.84 -1.57 -1.60
CA ALA A 296 -4.08 -2.75 -2.43
C ALA A 296 -4.97 -3.72 -1.66
N LEU A 297 -6.23 -3.37 -1.47
CA LEU A 297 -7.16 -4.17 -0.68
C LEU A 297 -7.81 -5.28 -1.51
N ASP A 298 -8.23 -6.33 -0.83
CA ASP A 298 -8.92 -7.49 -1.36
C ASP A 298 -10.42 -7.49 -1.02
N PHE A 299 -11.07 -6.35 -1.24
CA PHE A 299 -12.47 -6.14 -0.88
C PHE A 299 -13.44 -6.48 -2.03
N PRO A 300 -14.39 -7.40 -1.85
CA PRO A 300 -15.32 -7.80 -2.89
C PRO A 300 -16.48 -6.80 -3.06
N ASN A 301 -16.21 -5.63 -3.64
CA ASN A 301 -17.26 -4.67 -3.96
C ASN A 301 -17.06 -4.01 -5.32
N HIS A 302 -17.98 -3.10 -5.71
CA HIS A 302 -17.92 -2.50 -7.04
C HIS A 302 -16.72 -1.60 -7.32
N SER A 303 -16.08 -1.03 -6.28
CA SER A 303 -15.05 0.01 -6.46
C SER A 303 -13.64 -0.51 -6.20
N TRP A 304 -13.54 -1.65 -5.54
CA TRP A 304 -12.28 -2.24 -5.11
C TRP A 304 -12.51 -3.75 -4.97
N ASN A 305 -12.32 -4.48 -6.03
CA ASN A 305 -12.67 -5.90 -6.07
C ASN A 305 -11.53 -6.82 -6.47
N ASP A 306 -10.32 -6.48 -6.05
CA ASP A 306 -9.20 -7.37 -6.24
C ASP A 306 -9.42 -8.70 -5.50
N THR A 307 -9.02 -9.80 -6.10
CA THR A 307 -8.82 -11.02 -5.36
C THR A 307 -7.59 -10.87 -4.45
N PRO A 308 -7.42 -11.70 -3.41
CA PRO A 308 -6.19 -11.68 -2.61
C PRO A 308 -4.91 -11.86 -3.45
N ARG A 309 -4.95 -12.64 -4.53
CA ARG A 309 -3.86 -12.80 -5.48
C ARG A 309 -3.57 -11.50 -6.24
N GLU A 310 -4.58 -10.88 -6.82
CA GLU A 310 -4.45 -9.60 -7.52
C GLU A 310 -3.98 -8.48 -6.60
N SER A 311 -4.46 -8.46 -5.35
CA SER A 311 -3.98 -7.54 -4.32
C SER A 311 -2.46 -7.70 -4.09
N ALA A 312 -1.94 -8.93 -4.05
CA ALA A 312 -0.51 -9.19 -3.92
C ALA A 312 0.28 -8.64 -5.12
N GLU A 313 -0.18 -8.89 -6.34
CA GLU A 313 0.44 -8.39 -7.57
C GLU A 313 0.41 -6.86 -7.62
N ASN A 314 -0.71 -6.25 -7.21
CA ASN A 314 -0.87 -4.80 -7.15
C ASN A 314 0.01 -4.14 -6.07
N VAL A 315 0.33 -4.83 -4.98
CA VAL A 315 1.35 -4.38 -4.00
C VAL A 315 2.70 -4.27 -4.69
N VAL A 316 3.16 -5.33 -5.34
CA VAL A 316 4.46 -5.32 -6.06
C VAL A 316 4.51 -4.18 -7.06
N LEU A 317 3.48 -4.06 -7.89
CA LEU A 317 3.43 -3.05 -8.95
C LEU A 317 3.38 -1.63 -8.39
N SER A 318 2.61 -1.38 -7.33
CA SER A 318 2.52 -0.06 -6.69
C SER A 318 3.88 0.41 -6.18
N PHE A 319 4.61 -0.43 -5.46
CA PHE A 319 5.93 -0.06 -4.94
C PHE A 319 6.99 0.02 -6.04
N ALA A 320 6.92 -0.82 -7.07
CA ALA A 320 7.82 -0.73 -8.23
C ALA A 320 7.65 0.61 -8.97
N LEU A 321 6.41 1.02 -9.22
CA LEU A 321 6.09 2.30 -9.86
C LEU A 321 6.49 3.49 -8.99
N ALA A 322 6.23 3.44 -7.67
CA ALA A 322 6.65 4.47 -6.73
C ALA A 322 8.18 4.65 -6.74
N ALA A 323 8.93 3.54 -6.71
CA ALA A 323 10.38 3.56 -6.79
C ALA A 323 10.88 4.12 -8.14
N ALA A 324 10.27 3.71 -9.25
CA ALA A 324 10.59 4.19 -10.58
C ALA A 324 10.31 5.70 -10.75
N GLU A 325 9.28 6.21 -10.08
CA GLU A 325 8.96 7.64 -10.09
C GLU A 325 9.78 8.45 -9.07
N GLY A 326 10.64 7.81 -8.27
CA GLY A 326 11.54 8.49 -7.35
C GLY A 326 10.81 9.19 -6.20
N VAL A 327 9.71 8.63 -5.71
CA VAL A 327 9.05 9.15 -4.51
C VAL A 327 9.93 8.93 -3.28
N LYS A 328 9.81 9.80 -2.29
CA LYS A 328 10.64 9.72 -1.08
C LYS A 328 10.27 8.54 -0.18
N ASN A 329 9.00 8.24 -0.07
CA ASN A 329 8.48 7.05 0.59
C ASN A 329 7.11 6.63 0.01
N ALA A 330 6.71 5.40 0.31
CA ALA A 330 5.39 4.87 0.02
C ALA A 330 4.91 4.07 1.25
N LEU A 331 3.87 4.56 1.90
CA LEU A 331 3.37 4.00 3.15
C LEU A 331 2.10 3.19 2.88
N TYR A 332 2.18 1.88 3.04
CA TYR A 332 1.03 1.02 2.86
C TYR A 332 -0.01 1.23 3.98
N TYR A 333 -1.24 1.43 3.62
CA TYR A 333 -2.39 1.50 4.51
C TYR A 333 -3.22 0.23 4.38
N GLN A 334 -3.20 -0.71 5.34
CA GLN A 334 -2.61 -0.70 6.67
C GLN A 334 -2.01 -2.07 7.04
N LEU A 335 -1.41 -2.22 8.23
CA LEU A 335 -0.82 -3.49 8.63
C LEU A 335 -1.88 -4.55 8.93
N PHE A 336 -2.93 -4.21 9.69
CA PHE A 336 -4.00 -5.13 10.07
C PHE A 336 -5.33 -4.72 9.48
N ASN A 337 -6.15 -5.71 9.15
CA ASN A 337 -7.56 -5.46 8.88
C ASN A 337 -8.20 -4.71 10.05
N SER A 338 -8.89 -3.61 9.76
CA SER A 338 -9.43 -2.71 10.76
C SER A 338 -10.46 -3.39 11.68
N VAL A 339 -10.48 -2.97 12.95
CA VAL A 339 -11.41 -3.49 13.96
C VAL A 339 -12.21 -2.36 14.65
N TRP A 340 -12.18 -1.17 14.04
CA TRP A 340 -12.61 0.08 14.69
C TRP A 340 -14.02 0.06 15.26
N ASN A 341 -14.98 -0.49 14.52
CA ASN A 341 -16.38 -0.32 14.85
C ASN A 341 -17.09 -1.62 15.24
N ASN A 342 -16.46 -2.77 15.11
CA ASN A 342 -17.05 -4.03 15.47
C ASN A 342 -15.99 -5.08 15.84
N GLN A 343 -15.80 -5.27 17.13
CA GLN A 343 -14.90 -6.29 17.66
C GLN A 343 -15.42 -7.72 17.45
N LEU A 344 -16.70 -7.90 17.20
CA LEU A 344 -17.38 -9.19 17.16
C LEU A 344 -17.61 -9.74 15.75
N GLY A 345 -17.34 -8.96 14.70
CA GLY A 345 -17.55 -9.44 13.35
C GLY A 345 -17.02 -8.49 12.27
N VAL A 346 -16.84 -9.01 11.06
CA VAL A 346 -16.47 -8.25 9.90
C VAL A 346 -17.73 -7.61 9.30
N ARG A 347 -17.69 -6.32 9.05
CA ARG A 347 -18.70 -5.65 8.24
C ARG A 347 -18.29 -5.81 6.77
N ALA A 348 -18.94 -6.73 6.07
CA ALA A 348 -18.68 -7.02 4.66
C ALA A 348 -18.96 -5.83 3.72
N ASP A 349 -19.69 -4.82 4.20
CA ASP A 349 -20.00 -3.57 3.49
C ASP A 349 -18.98 -2.46 3.72
N ASN A 350 -17.97 -2.67 4.57
CA ASN A 350 -16.98 -1.66 4.92
C ASN A 350 -15.58 -2.08 4.48
N ARG A 351 -15.04 -1.37 3.49
CA ARG A 351 -13.70 -1.59 2.92
C ARG A 351 -12.56 -1.51 3.94
N GLU A 352 -12.72 -0.75 5.04
CA GLU A 352 -11.71 -0.60 6.09
C GLU A 352 -11.29 -1.93 6.73
N TYR A 353 -12.15 -2.94 6.68
CA TYR A 353 -11.85 -4.28 7.18
C TYR A 353 -10.94 -5.11 6.26
N PHE A 354 -10.63 -4.61 5.06
CA PHE A 354 -9.92 -5.36 4.03
C PHE A 354 -8.59 -4.72 3.59
N PHE A 355 -8.25 -3.54 4.09
CA PHE A 355 -7.00 -2.86 3.76
C PHE A 355 -5.75 -3.53 4.36
N GLY A 356 -5.88 -4.32 5.42
CA GLY A 356 -4.75 -4.92 6.13
C GLY A 356 -3.94 -5.89 5.27
N LEU A 357 -2.63 -5.93 5.52
CA LEU A 357 -1.74 -6.99 5.05
C LEU A 357 -1.93 -8.29 5.87
N ILE A 358 -2.47 -8.15 7.07
CA ILE A 358 -2.69 -9.22 8.03
C ILE A 358 -4.18 -9.28 8.37
N ASN A 359 -4.74 -10.48 8.37
CA ASN A 359 -6.13 -10.73 8.73
C ASN A 359 -6.38 -10.52 10.23
N ARG A 360 -7.66 -10.50 10.63
CA ARG A 360 -8.06 -10.32 12.04
C ARG A 360 -7.70 -11.50 12.92
N ASP A 361 -7.56 -12.69 12.38
CA ASP A 361 -7.05 -13.90 13.06
C ASP A 361 -5.52 -13.94 13.15
N LEU A 362 -4.86 -12.85 12.74
CA LEU A 362 -3.41 -12.67 12.66
C LEU A 362 -2.73 -13.50 11.57
N SER A 363 -3.47 -14.15 10.70
CA SER A 363 -2.91 -14.85 9.54
C SER A 363 -2.47 -13.86 8.45
N PHE A 364 -1.42 -14.19 7.72
CA PHE A 364 -0.90 -13.34 6.65
C PHE A 364 -1.77 -13.45 5.39
N LYS A 365 -1.91 -12.34 4.69
CA LYS A 365 -2.49 -12.32 3.35
C LYS A 365 -1.43 -12.52 2.27
N PRO A 366 -1.80 -12.91 1.04
CA PRO A 366 -0.88 -12.87 -0.10
C PRO A 366 -0.21 -11.51 -0.29
N SER A 367 -0.91 -10.42 -0.04
CA SER A 367 -0.38 -9.04 -0.08
C SER A 367 0.72 -8.78 0.97
N PHE A 368 0.70 -9.45 2.14
CA PHE A 368 1.80 -9.41 3.11
C PHE A 368 3.06 -10.04 2.54
N MET A 369 2.91 -11.21 1.92
CA MET A 369 4.03 -11.93 1.29
C MET A 369 4.64 -11.10 0.15
N ALA A 370 3.77 -10.49 -0.65
CA ALA A 370 4.17 -9.59 -1.74
C ALA A 370 4.88 -8.33 -1.24
N TYR A 371 4.38 -7.72 -0.16
CA TYR A 371 5.06 -6.60 0.48
C TYR A 371 6.48 -6.96 0.94
N CYS A 372 6.65 -8.12 1.60
CA CYS A 372 7.97 -8.60 1.98
C CYS A 372 8.86 -8.86 0.76
N ASN A 373 8.31 -9.46 -0.30
CA ASN A 373 9.07 -9.74 -1.53
C ASN A 373 9.57 -8.45 -2.20
N ILE A 374 8.68 -7.48 -2.45
CA ILE A 374 9.09 -6.23 -3.08
C ILE A 374 10.01 -5.40 -2.19
N SER A 375 9.84 -5.45 -0.86
CA SER A 375 10.75 -4.81 0.08
C SER A 375 12.17 -5.39 0.00
N GLU A 376 12.30 -6.72 -0.06
CA GLU A 376 13.58 -7.41 -0.25
C GLU A 376 14.21 -7.09 -1.61
N ALA A 377 13.38 -7.01 -2.65
CA ALA A 377 13.83 -6.70 -4.01
C ALA A 377 14.34 -5.25 -4.15
N LEU A 378 13.71 -4.31 -3.45
CA LEU A 378 14.07 -2.90 -3.47
C LEU A 378 15.12 -2.51 -2.42
N ASP A 379 15.63 -3.45 -1.61
CA ASP A 379 16.66 -3.16 -0.60
C ASP A 379 17.97 -2.72 -1.28
N GLY A 380 18.27 -1.43 -1.20
CA GLY A 380 19.42 -0.80 -1.87
C GLY A 380 19.29 -0.71 -3.40
N ALA A 381 18.10 -0.91 -3.96
CA ALA A 381 17.87 -0.84 -5.40
C ALA A 381 17.87 0.62 -5.90
N ARG A 382 18.38 0.82 -7.13
CA ARG A 382 18.40 2.11 -7.81
C ARG A 382 17.74 1.99 -9.17
N PHE A 383 16.75 2.81 -9.43
CA PHE A 383 16.04 2.83 -10.71
C PHE A 383 16.99 3.20 -11.85
N LYS A 384 16.93 2.43 -12.96
CA LYS A 384 17.75 2.61 -14.16
C LYS A 384 16.96 3.09 -15.36
N GLY A 385 15.72 2.71 -15.46
CA GLY A 385 14.89 3.09 -16.59
C GLY A 385 13.73 2.14 -16.85
N TRP A 386 12.92 2.52 -17.82
CA TRP A 386 11.83 1.71 -18.34
C TRP A 386 12.34 0.75 -19.42
N ILE A 387 11.80 -0.47 -19.44
CA ILE A 387 12.06 -1.46 -20.49
C ILE A 387 11.17 -1.12 -21.68
N LYS A 388 11.77 -1.08 -22.87
CA LYS A 388 11.03 -0.97 -24.12
C LYS A 388 10.89 -2.36 -24.72
N PHE A 389 9.66 -2.84 -24.78
CA PHE A 389 9.33 -4.07 -25.48
C PHE A 389 9.13 -3.82 -26.97
N SER A 390 9.11 -4.90 -27.76
CA SER A 390 8.83 -4.84 -29.20
C SER A 390 7.36 -4.52 -29.45
N GLU A 391 7.05 -4.08 -30.67
CA GLU A 391 5.67 -3.85 -31.11
C GLU A 391 4.78 -5.10 -31.05
N ASN A 392 5.38 -6.29 -30.99
CA ASN A 392 4.64 -7.55 -30.83
C ASN A 392 4.12 -7.77 -29.40
N ASN A 393 4.62 -7.01 -28.43
CA ASN A 393 4.21 -7.07 -27.02
C ASN A 393 3.79 -5.67 -26.52
N PRO A 394 2.76 -5.06 -27.11
CA PRO A 394 2.44 -3.66 -26.89
C PRO A 394 1.95 -3.37 -25.44
N PHE A 395 1.43 -4.38 -24.74
CA PHE A 395 0.91 -4.25 -23.39
C PHE A 395 1.92 -4.61 -22.31
N SER A 396 3.04 -5.23 -22.71
CA SER A 396 4.10 -5.55 -21.76
C SER A 396 4.85 -4.29 -21.34
N LYS A 397 5.04 -4.14 -20.05
CA LYS A 397 5.75 -3.03 -19.42
C LYS A 397 6.79 -3.56 -18.45
N GLY A 398 7.77 -2.77 -18.16
CA GLY A 398 8.77 -3.17 -17.17
C GLY A 398 9.67 -2.01 -16.75
N VAL A 399 10.22 -2.17 -15.57
CA VAL A 399 11.19 -1.26 -14.97
C VAL A 399 12.46 -2.00 -14.58
N MET A 400 13.60 -1.36 -14.71
CA MET A 400 14.91 -1.90 -14.36
C MET A 400 15.48 -1.20 -13.14
N PHE A 401 16.13 -1.96 -12.31
CA PHE A 401 16.87 -1.51 -11.15
C PHE A 401 18.26 -2.14 -11.11
N ASP A 402 19.26 -1.38 -10.67
CA ASP A 402 20.51 -1.93 -10.15
C ASP A 402 20.30 -2.24 -8.68
N THR A 403 20.60 -3.47 -8.24
CA THR A 403 20.55 -3.89 -6.86
C THR A 403 21.93 -4.36 -6.39
N PRO A 404 22.17 -4.44 -5.07
CA PRO A 404 23.43 -5.02 -4.56
C PRO A 404 23.68 -6.48 -5.02
N LYS A 405 22.63 -7.20 -5.46
CA LYS A 405 22.71 -8.59 -5.95
C LYS A 405 22.83 -8.69 -7.48
N GLY A 406 22.83 -7.55 -8.19
CA GLY A 406 22.88 -7.48 -9.64
C GLY A 406 21.67 -6.79 -10.26
N PRO A 407 21.58 -6.73 -11.58
CA PRO A 407 20.46 -6.10 -12.28
C PRO A 407 19.15 -6.88 -12.04
N MET A 408 18.08 -6.13 -11.83
CA MET A 408 16.74 -6.66 -11.63
C MET A 408 15.76 -5.95 -12.57
N SER A 409 14.79 -6.71 -13.08
CA SER A 409 13.66 -6.16 -13.83
C SER A 409 12.35 -6.61 -13.19
N ILE A 410 11.40 -5.69 -13.07
CA ILE A 410 10.02 -6.00 -12.73
C ILE A 410 9.21 -5.80 -14.00
N ILE A 411 8.57 -6.87 -14.45
CA ILE A 411 7.89 -6.92 -15.75
C ILE A 411 6.45 -7.38 -15.52
N TRP A 412 5.53 -6.77 -16.23
CA TRP A 412 4.10 -7.12 -16.19
C TRP A 412 3.43 -6.89 -17.54
N ASP A 413 2.27 -7.53 -17.72
CA ASP A 413 1.39 -7.32 -18.86
C ASP A 413 -0.05 -7.16 -18.33
N ARG A 414 -0.64 -6.01 -18.52
CA ARG A 414 -1.93 -5.64 -17.96
C ARG A 414 -2.81 -4.91 -18.97
N MET A 415 -2.68 -5.20 -20.26
CA MET A 415 -3.50 -4.61 -21.33
C MET A 415 -3.77 -3.10 -21.11
N GLU A 416 -2.70 -2.32 -20.89
CA GLU A 416 -2.75 -0.89 -20.57
C GLU A 416 -3.41 -0.53 -19.21
N GLY A 417 -3.45 -1.46 -18.26
CA GLY A 417 -3.99 -1.21 -16.96
C GLY A 417 -5.51 -1.21 -16.90
N ASP A 418 -6.13 -2.05 -17.68
CA ASP A 418 -7.59 -2.16 -17.77
C ASP A 418 -8.31 -2.21 -16.42
N ILE A 419 -9.58 -1.81 -16.43
CA ILE A 419 -10.47 -1.96 -15.28
C ILE A 419 -10.67 -3.45 -15.04
N LEU A 420 -10.38 -3.90 -13.81
CA LEU A 420 -10.58 -5.28 -13.41
C LEU A 420 -12.06 -5.68 -13.52
N PRO A 421 -12.37 -6.88 -14.04
CA PRO A 421 -13.73 -7.37 -14.05
C PRO A 421 -14.33 -7.41 -12.65
N ARG A 422 -15.57 -7.03 -12.51
CA ARG A 422 -16.28 -7.06 -11.22
C ARG A 422 -16.94 -8.42 -11.05
N PRO A 423 -16.64 -9.17 -9.97
CA PRO A 423 -17.36 -10.40 -9.71
C PRO A 423 -18.84 -10.10 -9.45
N ASN A 424 -19.73 -10.90 -10.07
CA ASN A 424 -21.13 -10.84 -9.79
C ASN A 424 -21.40 -11.50 -8.44
N GLY A 425 -21.76 -10.73 -7.42
CA GLY A 425 -22.22 -11.24 -6.14
C GLY A 425 -21.36 -10.88 -4.93
N ASN A 426 -21.88 -11.18 -3.74
CA ASN A 426 -21.30 -10.86 -2.44
C ASN A 426 -20.32 -11.93 -1.92
N SER A 427 -19.89 -12.87 -2.74
CA SER A 427 -18.94 -13.89 -2.31
C SER A 427 -17.52 -13.36 -2.37
N SER A 428 -16.77 -13.52 -1.29
CA SER A 428 -15.34 -13.29 -1.31
C SER A 428 -14.71 -14.21 -2.37
N PRO A 429 -13.93 -13.68 -3.32
CA PRO A 429 -13.29 -14.51 -4.34
C PRO A 429 -12.32 -15.49 -3.68
N GLU A 430 -12.12 -16.63 -4.33
CA GLU A 430 -11.11 -17.59 -3.88
C GLU A 430 -9.71 -16.95 -3.97
N PRO A 431 -8.86 -17.10 -2.94
CA PRO A 431 -7.62 -16.33 -2.80
C PRO A 431 -6.59 -16.56 -3.92
N TRP A 432 -6.64 -17.71 -4.58
CA TRP A 432 -5.73 -18.08 -5.67
C TRP A 432 -6.22 -17.68 -7.07
N ILE A 433 -7.44 -17.17 -7.20
CA ILE A 433 -7.99 -16.76 -8.48
C ILE A 433 -7.46 -15.38 -8.87
N SER A 434 -7.11 -15.24 -10.14
CA SER A 434 -6.88 -13.94 -10.80
C SER A 434 -7.90 -13.73 -11.90
N SER A 435 -8.37 -12.50 -12.07
CA SER A 435 -9.19 -12.10 -13.21
C SER A 435 -8.36 -12.01 -14.51
N TRP A 436 -7.04 -11.96 -14.40
CA TRP A 436 -6.11 -11.93 -15.52
C TRP A 436 -5.80 -13.36 -15.97
N ASN A 437 -6.46 -13.80 -17.04
CA ASN A 437 -6.28 -15.14 -17.59
C ASN A 437 -5.42 -15.14 -18.87
N ILE A 438 -4.77 -14.03 -19.18
CA ILE A 438 -3.95 -13.89 -20.37
C ILE A 438 -2.53 -14.32 -20.02
N GLN A 439 -1.99 -15.24 -20.81
CA GLN A 439 -0.59 -15.62 -20.74
C GLN A 439 0.17 -14.92 -21.86
N THR A 440 1.22 -14.23 -21.51
CA THR A 440 2.09 -13.53 -22.45
C THR A 440 3.49 -14.12 -22.39
N GLU A 441 3.97 -14.66 -23.50
CA GLU A 441 5.37 -15.10 -23.64
C GLU A 441 6.26 -13.91 -24.01
N LEU A 442 7.31 -13.71 -23.24
CA LEU A 442 8.33 -12.70 -23.48
C LEU A 442 9.70 -13.35 -23.67
N THR A 443 10.38 -12.99 -24.72
CA THR A 443 11.77 -13.36 -24.94
C THR A 443 12.69 -12.20 -24.64
N LEU A 444 13.52 -12.36 -23.63
CA LEU A 444 14.43 -11.34 -23.12
C LEU A 444 15.87 -11.67 -23.53
N PRO A 445 16.66 -10.70 -24.03
CA PRO A 445 18.08 -10.93 -24.27
C PRO A 445 18.80 -11.10 -22.93
N CYS A 446 19.65 -12.11 -22.84
CA CYS A 446 20.40 -12.41 -21.63
C CYS A 446 21.80 -12.96 -21.99
N LYS A 447 22.80 -12.58 -21.21
CA LYS A 447 24.20 -13.06 -21.38
C LYS A 447 24.57 -14.19 -20.43
N GLU A 448 23.78 -14.34 -19.36
CA GLU A 448 23.99 -15.35 -18.33
C GLU A 448 23.52 -16.73 -18.83
N GLU A 449 23.87 -17.79 -18.14
CA GLU A 449 23.41 -19.16 -18.45
C GLU A 449 21.94 -19.42 -18.03
N SER A 450 21.49 -18.68 -17.00
CA SER A 450 20.12 -18.74 -16.49
C SER A 450 19.69 -17.42 -15.88
N ILE A 451 18.40 -17.19 -15.78
CA ILE A 451 17.80 -16.11 -15.00
C ILE A 451 16.94 -16.69 -13.88
N THR A 452 16.85 -15.94 -12.77
CA THR A 452 15.90 -16.26 -11.71
C THR A 452 14.67 -15.37 -11.86
N VAL A 453 13.51 -16.01 -11.98
CA VAL A 453 12.21 -15.35 -12.01
C VAL A 453 11.55 -15.47 -10.64
N LEU A 454 10.89 -14.42 -10.21
CA LEU A 454 10.13 -14.36 -8.96
C LEU A 454 8.68 -14.02 -9.28
N ASN A 455 7.74 -14.78 -8.73
CA ASN A 455 6.34 -14.36 -8.75
C ASN A 455 6.05 -13.28 -7.68
N ALA A 456 4.82 -12.81 -7.59
CA ALA A 456 4.45 -11.71 -6.69
C ALA A 456 4.81 -11.97 -5.21
N ILE A 457 4.68 -13.20 -4.71
CA ILE A 457 5.03 -13.56 -3.33
C ILE A 457 6.51 -13.93 -3.14
N GLY A 458 7.30 -13.95 -4.23
CA GLY A 458 8.75 -14.18 -4.20
C GLY A 458 9.18 -15.64 -4.30
N GLN A 459 8.32 -16.54 -4.76
CA GLN A 459 8.73 -17.89 -5.14
C GLN A 459 9.62 -17.83 -6.35
N LYS A 460 10.67 -18.65 -6.36
CA LYS A 460 11.76 -18.61 -7.34
C LYS A 460 11.63 -19.73 -8.34
N GLU A 461 11.85 -19.38 -9.61
CA GLU A 461 12.04 -20.31 -10.70
C GLU A 461 13.33 -19.96 -11.44
N SER A 462 14.12 -20.98 -11.84
CA SER A 462 15.30 -20.80 -12.68
C SER A 462 14.98 -21.12 -14.11
N ILE A 463 15.10 -20.13 -15.00
CA ILE A 463 14.85 -20.26 -16.42
C ILE A 463 16.18 -20.34 -17.15
N PRO A 464 16.47 -21.41 -17.91
CA PRO A 464 17.68 -21.53 -18.70
C PRO A 464 17.69 -20.55 -19.88
N VAL A 465 18.87 -20.01 -20.16
CA VAL A 465 19.08 -19.15 -21.32
C VAL A 465 19.58 -20.00 -22.51
N LYS A 466 18.95 -19.85 -23.66
CA LYS A 466 19.33 -20.51 -24.92
C LYS A 466 19.58 -19.43 -25.97
N ASP A 467 20.67 -19.55 -26.70
CA ASP A 467 21.06 -18.62 -27.78
C ASP A 467 21.02 -17.13 -27.31
N HIS A 468 21.52 -16.86 -26.10
CA HIS A 468 21.48 -15.54 -25.45
C HIS A 468 20.07 -14.99 -25.23
N LYS A 469 19.09 -15.84 -25.04
CA LYS A 469 17.68 -15.47 -24.81
C LYS A 469 17.07 -16.30 -23.69
N ALA A 470 16.33 -15.65 -22.80
CA ALA A 470 15.46 -16.29 -21.84
C ALA A 470 14.00 -16.07 -22.26
N THR A 471 13.19 -17.13 -22.26
CA THR A 471 11.75 -17.01 -22.49
C THR A 471 11.03 -17.18 -21.18
N ILE A 472 10.23 -16.21 -20.80
CA ILE A 472 9.39 -16.20 -19.59
C ILE A 472 7.92 -16.13 -19.99
N THR A 473 7.06 -16.70 -19.16
CA THR A 473 5.61 -16.57 -19.29
C THR A 473 5.10 -15.70 -18.17
N LEU A 474 4.42 -14.62 -18.52
CA LEU A 474 3.66 -13.81 -17.57
C LEU A 474 2.24 -14.38 -17.49
N THR A 475 1.73 -14.58 -16.27
CA THR A 475 0.39 -15.16 -16.01
C THR A 475 -0.41 -14.24 -15.11
#